data_48ddcb9d681f860d599bd382ad45affb
#
_entry.id   48ddcb9d681f860d599bd382ad45affb
#
_cell.length_a   1.000
_cell.length_b   1.000
_cell.length_c   1.000
_cell.angle_alpha   90.00
_cell.angle_beta   90.00
_cell.angle_gamma   90.00
#
_symmetry.space_group_name_H-M   'P 1'
#
loop_
_entity.id
_entity.type
_entity.pdbx_description
1 polymer ?
#
loop_
_entity_poly.entity_id
_entity_poly.type
_entity_poly.pdbx_seq_one_letter_code
_entity_poly.pdbx_strand_id
1 'polypeptide(L)'
;MIAASGLRWTLTLLFALTTAHGFRRAVMPATGRADRVDHALHTAMGLAMIAMVWPWGMSLAAGPQIVVFVAGALWFVCAAPFRAGDGTRFKGLPGALAQAVLMGAMAWMVTLMDSGGTGDGAGGGGAMRGMPGMDMAGSAGAATMTLTGTGPKAAAGLLALASVGFALWWLTQALDRARDVPTTEAGPVPGGREAALGPACHAAMALGMAAMFVLLL
;
A
#
# COMPACT_ATOMS: atom_id res chain seq x y z
N MET A 1 -9.69 16.97 -15.52
CA MET A 1 -9.40 15.74 -16.31
C MET A 1 -7.92 15.53 -16.60
N ILE A 2 -7.15 16.50 -17.08
CA ILE A 2 -5.72 16.35 -17.43
C ILE A 2 -4.86 16.11 -16.17
N ALA A 3 -5.11 16.81 -15.07
CA ALA A 3 -4.41 16.61 -13.81
C ALA A 3 -4.63 15.20 -13.22
N ALA A 4 -5.84 14.65 -13.33
CA ALA A 4 -6.16 13.31 -12.88
C ALA A 4 -5.42 12.22 -13.69
N SER A 5 -5.24 12.40 -14.99
CA SER A 5 -4.49 11.43 -15.81
C SER A 5 -2.98 11.48 -15.53
N GLY A 6 -2.40 12.64 -15.33
CA GLY A 6 -0.99 12.78 -14.95
C GLY A 6 -0.69 12.11 -13.61
N LEU A 7 -1.52 12.36 -12.60
CA LEU A 7 -1.38 11.73 -11.28
C LEU A 7 -1.54 10.20 -11.38
N ARG A 8 -2.48 9.72 -12.19
CA ARG A 8 -2.68 8.28 -12.43
C ARG A 8 -1.43 7.62 -12.99
N TRP A 9 -0.82 8.21 -14.01
CA TRP A 9 0.39 7.67 -14.63
C TRP A 9 1.60 7.72 -13.69
N THR A 10 1.77 8.82 -12.92
CA THR A 10 2.87 8.91 -11.94
C THR A 10 2.72 7.87 -10.83
N LEU A 11 1.53 7.67 -10.27
CA LEU A 11 1.27 6.62 -9.28
C LEU A 11 1.47 5.22 -9.88
N THR A 12 0.99 4.99 -11.11
CA THR A 12 1.18 3.69 -11.79
C THR A 12 2.66 3.39 -11.99
N LEU A 13 3.46 4.35 -12.45
CA LEU A 13 4.91 4.17 -12.61
C LEU A 13 5.60 3.91 -11.27
N LEU A 14 5.25 4.67 -10.24
CA LEU A 14 5.79 4.49 -8.89
C LEU A 14 5.52 3.06 -8.38
N PHE A 15 4.26 2.62 -8.45
CA PHE A 15 3.88 1.28 -8.00
C PHE A 15 4.44 0.18 -8.91
N ALA A 16 4.55 0.39 -10.21
CA ALA A 16 5.14 -0.59 -11.12
C ALA A 16 6.63 -0.81 -10.82
N LEU A 17 7.39 0.26 -10.54
CA LEU A 17 8.81 0.14 -10.17
C LEU A 17 8.99 -0.60 -8.84
N THR A 18 8.20 -0.27 -7.82
CA THR A 18 8.28 -0.93 -6.51
C THR A 18 7.84 -2.39 -6.61
N THR A 19 6.78 -2.68 -7.38
CA THR A 19 6.29 -4.04 -7.65
C THR A 19 7.34 -4.87 -8.39
N ALA A 20 7.97 -4.32 -9.43
CA ALA A 20 9.02 -5.01 -10.19
C ALA A 20 10.24 -5.31 -9.30
N HIS A 21 10.63 -4.38 -8.43
CA HIS A 21 11.70 -4.61 -7.45
C HIS A 21 11.33 -5.73 -6.46
N GLY A 22 10.13 -5.68 -5.88
CA GLY A 22 9.62 -6.70 -4.96
C GLY A 22 9.53 -8.08 -5.61
N PHE A 23 8.98 -8.16 -6.82
CA PHE A 23 8.88 -9.39 -7.60
C PHE A 23 10.26 -10.00 -7.89
N ARG A 24 11.21 -9.18 -8.38
CA ARG A 24 12.59 -9.64 -8.62
C ARG A 24 13.20 -10.24 -7.35
N ARG A 25 13.02 -9.61 -6.19
CA ARG A 25 13.54 -10.11 -4.91
C ARG A 25 12.82 -11.37 -4.43
N ALA A 26 11.52 -11.50 -4.66
CA ALA A 26 10.74 -12.70 -4.33
C ALA A 26 11.21 -13.94 -5.11
N VAL A 27 11.65 -13.75 -6.36
CA VAL A 27 12.05 -14.86 -7.26
C VAL A 27 13.53 -15.23 -7.11
N MET A 28 14.38 -14.35 -6.55
CA MET A 28 15.82 -14.61 -6.40
C MET A 28 16.10 -15.81 -5.49
N PRO A 29 16.97 -16.77 -5.93
CA PRO A 29 17.26 -18.00 -5.17
C PRO A 29 17.93 -17.76 -3.82
N ALA A 30 18.67 -16.67 -3.67
CA ALA A 30 19.41 -16.31 -2.45
C ALA A 30 18.51 -15.75 -1.33
N THR A 31 17.20 -15.54 -1.58
CA THR A 31 16.26 -14.94 -0.62
C THR A 31 15.70 -16.02 0.30
N GLY A 32 15.71 -15.79 1.62
CA GLY A 32 15.11 -16.68 2.60
C GLY A 32 13.60 -16.85 2.37
N ARG A 33 13.02 -17.97 2.86
CA ARG A 33 11.58 -18.24 2.68
C ARG A 33 10.69 -17.13 3.26
N ALA A 34 11.02 -16.62 4.44
CA ALA A 34 10.28 -15.56 5.09
C ALA A 34 10.37 -14.25 4.28
N ASP A 35 11.56 -13.89 3.81
CA ASP A 35 11.76 -12.69 3.00
C ASP A 35 11.06 -12.79 1.64
N ARG A 36 10.97 -14.00 1.07
CA ARG A 36 10.17 -14.24 -0.15
C ARG A 36 8.70 -13.93 0.06
N VAL A 37 8.13 -14.38 1.18
CA VAL A 37 6.73 -14.07 1.51
C VAL A 37 6.53 -12.57 1.64
N ASP A 38 7.46 -11.87 2.31
CA ASP A 38 7.39 -10.42 2.44
C ASP A 38 7.42 -9.72 1.09
N HIS A 39 8.36 -10.10 0.23
CA HIS A 39 8.46 -9.52 -1.11
C HIS A 39 7.26 -9.87 -1.99
N ALA A 40 6.68 -11.07 -1.84
CA ALA A 40 5.46 -11.47 -2.53
C ALA A 40 4.25 -10.65 -2.06
N LEU A 41 4.11 -10.43 -0.75
CA LEU A 41 3.05 -9.58 -0.19
C LEU A 41 3.19 -8.12 -0.64
N HIS A 42 4.42 -7.59 -0.71
CA HIS A 42 4.67 -6.25 -1.25
C HIS A 42 4.33 -6.16 -2.75
N THR A 43 4.66 -7.19 -3.50
CA THR A 43 4.29 -7.29 -4.92
C THR A 43 2.78 -7.31 -5.09
N ALA A 44 2.06 -8.12 -4.30
CA ALA A 44 0.60 -8.18 -4.30
C ALA A 44 -0.02 -6.82 -3.94
N MET A 45 0.52 -6.13 -2.92
CA MET A 45 0.07 -4.79 -2.53
C MET A 45 0.27 -3.78 -3.66
N GLY A 46 1.45 -3.77 -4.30
CA GLY A 46 1.72 -2.87 -5.43
C GLY A 46 0.81 -3.12 -6.63
N LEU A 47 0.53 -4.39 -6.96
CA LEU A 47 -0.42 -4.75 -8.02
C LEU A 47 -1.83 -4.29 -7.70
N ALA A 48 -2.29 -4.46 -6.45
CA ALA A 48 -3.60 -4.00 -6.03
C ALA A 48 -3.71 -2.47 -6.10
N MET A 49 -2.65 -1.74 -5.71
CA MET A 49 -2.62 -0.28 -5.82
C MET A 49 -2.67 0.18 -7.29
N ILE A 50 -1.96 -0.50 -8.20
CA ILE A 50 -2.09 -0.23 -9.64
C ILE A 50 -3.53 -0.48 -10.09
N ALA A 51 -4.13 -1.61 -9.70
CA ALA A 51 -5.50 -1.94 -10.05
C ALA A 51 -6.50 -0.87 -9.58
N MET A 52 -6.37 -0.39 -8.33
CA MET A 52 -7.25 0.65 -7.77
C MET A 52 -7.13 2.01 -8.48
N VAL A 53 -5.97 2.33 -9.04
CA VAL A 53 -5.78 3.57 -9.82
C VAL A 53 -6.53 3.52 -11.16
N TRP A 54 -6.81 2.32 -11.69
CA TRP A 54 -7.46 2.12 -12.97
C TRP A 54 -8.93 1.69 -12.84
N PRO A 55 -9.82 2.11 -13.74
CA PRO A 55 -11.26 1.80 -13.66
C PRO A 55 -11.57 0.29 -13.65
N TRP A 56 -10.78 -0.53 -14.37
CA TRP A 56 -10.96 -1.98 -14.41
C TRP A 56 -10.66 -2.67 -13.06
N GLY A 57 -9.90 -2.03 -12.18
CA GLY A 57 -9.65 -2.56 -10.84
C GLY A 57 -10.90 -2.62 -9.97
N MET A 58 -11.90 -1.79 -10.25
CA MET A 58 -13.20 -1.81 -9.57
C MET A 58 -14.02 -3.08 -9.86
N SER A 59 -13.71 -3.80 -10.94
CA SER A 59 -14.37 -5.08 -11.29
C SER A 59 -13.73 -6.29 -10.59
N LEU A 60 -12.62 -6.11 -9.87
CA LEU A 60 -11.98 -7.19 -9.14
C LEU A 60 -12.77 -7.55 -7.89
N ALA A 61 -12.94 -8.85 -7.64
CA ALA A 61 -13.63 -9.33 -6.44
C ALA A 61 -12.92 -8.84 -5.17
N ALA A 62 -13.65 -8.16 -4.29
CA ALA A 62 -13.12 -7.60 -3.06
C ALA A 62 -12.72 -8.69 -2.04
N GLY A 63 -13.49 -9.77 -1.95
CA GLY A 63 -13.29 -10.84 -0.97
C GLY A 63 -11.86 -11.42 -0.99
N PRO A 64 -11.34 -11.91 -2.12
CA PRO A 64 -9.97 -12.42 -2.20
C PRO A 64 -8.90 -11.38 -1.84
N GLN A 65 -9.10 -10.11 -2.20
CA GLN A 65 -8.18 -9.03 -1.87
C GLN A 65 -8.13 -8.80 -0.35
N ILE A 66 -9.29 -8.73 0.31
CA ILE A 66 -9.39 -8.56 1.76
C ILE A 66 -8.70 -9.72 2.47
N VAL A 67 -8.93 -10.97 2.04
CA VAL A 67 -8.28 -12.16 2.63
C VAL A 67 -6.77 -12.08 2.50
N VAL A 68 -6.23 -11.72 1.34
CA VAL A 68 -4.78 -11.59 1.12
C VAL A 68 -4.18 -10.50 2.01
N PHE A 69 -4.83 -9.34 2.12
CA PHE A 69 -4.30 -8.23 2.93
C PHE A 69 -4.41 -8.49 4.44
N VAL A 70 -5.50 -9.11 4.90
CA VAL A 70 -5.64 -9.52 6.31
C VAL A 70 -4.62 -10.61 6.65
N ALA A 71 -4.47 -11.63 5.81
CA ALA A 71 -3.45 -12.66 6.00
C ALA A 71 -2.04 -12.08 5.99
N GLY A 72 -1.77 -11.10 5.11
CA GLY A 72 -0.50 -10.36 5.07
C GLY A 72 -0.23 -9.56 6.34
N ALA A 73 -1.23 -8.84 6.85
CA ALA A 73 -1.13 -8.11 8.11
C ALA A 73 -0.81 -9.06 9.28
N LEU A 74 -1.53 -10.18 9.37
CA LEU A 74 -1.29 -11.22 10.38
C LEU A 74 0.12 -11.84 10.23
N TRP A 75 0.55 -12.10 9.00
CA TRP A 75 1.91 -12.59 8.73
C TRP A 75 2.97 -11.66 9.31
N PHE A 76 2.89 -10.36 9.07
CA PHE A 76 3.87 -9.40 9.59
C PHE A 76 3.86 -9.34 11.12
N VAL A 77 2.70 -9.40 11.75
CA VAL A 77 2.57 -9.42 13.21
C VAL A 77 3.14 -10.73 13.80
N CYS A 78 2.75 -11.88 13.24
CA CYS A 78 3.15 -13.19 13.76
C CYS A 78 4.63 -13.50 13.45
N ALA A 79 5.16 -13.08 12.30
CA ALA A 79 6.55 -13.34 11.93
C ALA A 79 7.56 -12.43 12.65
N ALA A 80 7.13 -11.27 13.14
CA ALA A 80 8.00 -10.30 13.82
C ALA A 80 8.81 -10.92 14.99
N PRO A 81 8.22 -11.67 15.95
CA PRO A 81 8.97 -12.23 17.08
C PRO A 81 9.96 -13.33 16.66
N PHE A 82 9.69 -14.05 15.55
CA PHE A 82 10.55 -15.14 15.07
C PHE A 82 11.74 -14.68 14.24
N ARG A 83 11.68 -13.46 13.70
CA ARG A 83 12.77 -12.86 12.90
C ARG A 83 13.84 -12.18 13.73
N ALA A 84 13.50 -11.89 14.95
CA ALA A 84 14.41 -11.27 15.90
C ALA A 84 15.30 -12.34 16.49
N GLY A 85 16.49 -12.53 15.93
CA GLY A 85 17.59 -13.29 16.56
C GLY A 85 17.98 -12.68 17.91
N ASP A 86 18.70 -13.45 18.71
CA ASP A 86 19.15 -13.08 20.06
C ASP A 86 19.77 -11.66 20.11
N GLY A 87 19.14 -10.77 20.87
CA GLY A 87 19.61 -9.40 21.13
C GLY A 87 19.06 -8.28 20.23
N THR A 88 18.35 -8.59 19.11
CA THR A 88 17.84 -7.56 18.18
C THR A 88 16.32 -7.55 18.04
N ARG A 89 15.61 -8.20 18.97
CA ARG A 89 14.14 -8.37 18.92
C ARG A 89 13.36 -7.07 18.69
N PHE A 90 13.82 -5.97 19.27
CA PHE A 90 13.13 -4.69 19.16
C PHE A 90 13.47 -3.90 17.88
N LYS A 91 14.58 -4.20 17.19
CA LYS A 91 14.99 -3.41 16.01
C LYS A 91 14.15 -3.66 14.76
N GLY A 92 13.60 -4.88 14.60
CA GLY A 92 12.76 -5.26 13.46
C GLY A 92 11.27 -5.00 13.67
N LEU A 93 10.83 -4.86 14.93
CA LEU A 93 9.42 -4.75 15.29
C LEU A 93 8.72 -3.54 14.68
N PRO A 94 9.28 -2.31 14.71
CA PRO A 94 8.59 -1.15 14.12
C PRO A 94 8.37 -1.30 12.62
N GLY A 95 9.30 -1.92 11.89
CA GLY A 95 9.13 -2.20 10.46
C GLY A 95 8.00 -3.20 10.19
N ALA A 96 7.94 -4.28 10.96
CA ALA A 96 6.88 -5.28 10.84
C ALA A 96 5.50 -4.69 11.18
N LEU A 97 5.40 -3.89 12.25
CA LEU A 97 4.16 -3.20 12.62
C LEU A 97 3.72 -2.20 11.55
N ALA A 98 4.65 -1.42 11.01
CA ALA A 98 4.34 -0.50 9.92
C ALA A 98 3.77 -1.24 8.71
N GLN A 99 4.35 -2.38 8.32
CA GLN A 99 3.84 -3.21 7.24
C GLN A 99 2.46 -3.80 7.55
N ALA A 100 2.25 -4.27 8.77
CA ALA A 100 0.96 -4.79 9.21
C ALA A 100 -0.13 -3.70 9.14
N VAL A 101 0.18 -2.47 9.57
CA VAL A 101 -0.74 -1.32 9.49
C VAL A 101 -1.07 -0.99 8.03
N LEU A 102 -0.08 -0.95 7.15
CA LEU A 102 -0.30 -0.66 5.74
C LEU A 102 -1.14 -1.76 5.05
N MET A 103 -0.90 -3.03 5.35
CA MET A 103 -1.73 -4.14 4.87
C MET A 103 -3.16 -4.07 5.40
N GLY A 104 -3.34 -3.77 6.69
CA GLY A 104 -4.66 -3.57 7.29
C GLY A 104 -5.41 -2.38 6.68
N ALA A 105 -4.69 -1.29 6.41
CA ALA A 105 -5.23 -0.11 5.73
C ALA A 105 -5.71 -0.41 4.30
N MET A 106 -4.98 -1.28 3.57
CA MET A 106 -5.41 -1.76 2.25
C MET A 106 -6.68 -2.61 2.35
N ALA A 107 -6.76 -3.54 3.30
CA ALA A 107 -7.97 -4.33 3.54
C ALA A 107 -9.16 -3.42 3.83
N TRP A 108 -8.98 -2.41 4.69
CA TRP A 108 -10.01 -1.43 5.02
C TRP A 108 -10.44 -0.59 3.80
N MET A 109 -9.49 -0.15 2.97
CA MET A 109 -9.80 0.59 1.75
C MET A 109 -10.64 -0.24 0.76
N VAL A 110 -10.29 -1.52 0.59
CA VAL A 110 -11.04 -2.44 -0.28
C VAL A 110 -12.47 -2.63 0.26
N THR A 111 -12.66 -2.79 1.58
CA THR A 111 -14.01 -2.92 2.17
C THR A 111 -14.85 -1.67 1.97
N LEU A 112 -14.26 -0.47 2.05
CA LEU A 112 -14.98 0.78 1.78
C LEU A 112 -15.43 0.89 0.32
N MET A 113 -14.57 0.48 -0.63
CA MET A 113 -14.92 0.49 -2.05
C MET A 113 -16.02 -0.51 -2.37
N ASP A 114 -16.01 -1.69 -1.75
CA ASP A 114 -17.01 -2.73 -1.93
C ASP A 114 -18.37 -2.29 -1.35
N SER A 115 -18.38 -1.73 -0.14
CA SER A 115 -19.62 -1.22 0.50
C SER A 115 -20.20 0.02 -0.18
N GLY A 116 -19.41 0.82 -0.84
CA GLY A 116 -19.87 1.97 -1.64
C GLY A 116 -20.52 1.56 -2.96
N GLY A 117 -20.20 0.37 -3.48
CA GLY A 117 -20.77 -0.18 -4.70
C GLY A 117 -22.08 -0.96 -4.50
N THR A 118 -22.26 -1.54 -3.32
CA THR A 118 -23.48 -2.25 -2.93
C THR A 118 -24.32 -1.32 -2.05
N GLY A 119 -25.31 -0.67 -2.59
CA GLY A 119 -26.22 0.27 -1.91
C GLY A 119 -27.08 -0.32 -0.77
N ASP A 120 -26.62 -1.31 -0.05
CA ASP A 120 -27.24 -1.92 1.12
C ASP A 120 -26.32 -1.78 2.36
N GLY A 121 -26.29 -0.58 2.92
CA GLY A 121 -25.67 -0.29 4.22
C GLY A 121 -26.73 -0.18 5.28
N ALA A 122 -26.80 -1.11 6.21
CA ALA A 122 -27.57 -0.99 7.44
C ALA A 122 -27.19 0.27 8.21
N GLY A 123 -28.04 1.30 8.19
CA GLY A 123 -27.88 2.50 8.99
C GLY A 123 -28.59 3.73 8.44
N GLY A 124 -29.93 3.80 8.52
CA GLY A 124 -30.74 5.00 8.68
C GLY A 124 -30.59 6.09 7.62
N GLY A 125 -31.44 6.10 6.61
CA GLY A 125 -31.63 7.25 5.74
C GLY A 125 -32.54 6.93 4.56
N GLY A 126 -33.82 7.37 4.67
CA GLY A 126 -34.97 7.15 3.79
C GLY A 126 -34.73 6.94 2.31
N ALA A 127 -35.40 5.94 1.86
CA ALA A 127 -35.66 5.60 0.48
C ALA A 127 -35.96 6.81 -0.42
N MET A 128 -35.17 6.98 -1.51
CA MET A 128 -35.72 7.45 -2.78
C MET A 128 -35.54 6.34 -3.82
N ARG A 129 -36.34 5.29 -3.68
CA ARG A 129 -36.63 4.34 -4.76
C ARG A 129 -37.65 5.01 -5.66
N GLY A 130 -37.28 5.34 -6.86
CA GLY A 130 -38.25 5.72 -7.85
C GLY A 130 -37.98 6.92 -8.72
N MET A 131 -36.78 7.01 -9.34
CA MET A 131 -36.64 7.79 -10.56
C MET A 131 -36.01 6.90 -11.65
N PRO A 132 -36.81 6.39 -12.61
CA PRO A 132 -36.26 5.76 -13.80
C PRO A 132 -35.71 6.88 -14.70
N GLY A 133 -34.42 6.94 -14.93
CA GLY A 133 -33.87 7.83 -15.95
C GLY A 133 -32.55 8.52 -15.64
N MET A 134 -31.84 8.21 -14.55
CA MET A 134 -30.46 8.70 -14.33
C MET A 134 -29.48 7.54 -14.22
N ASP A 135 -29.34 6.78 -15.30
CA ASP A 135 -28.17 5.93 -15.53
C ASP A 135 -26.98 6.83 -15.89
N MET A 136 -26.46 7.56 -14.93
CA MET A 136 -25.13 8.14 -14.98
C MET A 136 -24.11 7.16 -14.35
N ALA A 137 -24.19 5.90 -14.75
CA ALA A 137 -23.16 4.90 -14.50
C ALA A 137 -22.03 5.10 -15.52
N GLY A 138 -21.34 6.22 -15.46
CA GLY A 138 -20.20 6.54 -16.29
C GLY A 138 -18.94 6.71 -15.47
N SER A 139 -18.17 5.64 -15.33
CA SER A 139 -16.69 5.61 -15.37
C SER A 139 -15.82 6.69 -14.67
N ALA A 140 -16.37 7.53 -13.80
CA ALA A 140 -15.59 8.52 -13.05
C ALA A 140 -15.45 8.18 -11.54
N GLY A 141 -15.86 6.98 -11.12
CA GLY A 141 -16.10 6.65 -9.72
C GLY A 141 -14.85 6.53 -8.82
N ALA A 142 -13.69 6.26 -9.36
CA ALA A 142 -12.52 6.04 -8.51
C ALA A 142 -11.87 7.34 -7.96
N ALA A 143 -12.12 8.48 -8.60
CA ALA A 143 -11.54 9.77 -8.19
C ALA A 143 -12.49 10.66 -7.37
N THR A 144 -13.73 10.22 -7.13
CA THR A 144 -14.77 11.05 -6.48
C THR A 144 -15.57 10.33 -5.37
N MET A 145 -15.09 9.18 -4.88
CA MET A 145 -15.65 8.59 -3.66
C MET A 145 -15.16 9.40 -2.45
N THR A 146 -15.83 10.51 -2.17
CA THR A 146 -15.63 11.20 -0.89
C THR A 146 -16.38 10.44 0.19
N LEU A 147 -15.68 10.11 1.26
CA LEU A 147 -16.25 9.45 2.43
C LEU A 147 -17.36 10.33 3.03
N THR A 148 -18.55 9.76 3.21
CA THR A 148 -19.65 10.42 3.93
C THR A 148 -19.59 10.00 5.40
N GLY A 149 -19.45 11.00 6.28
CA GLY A 149 -19.35 10.76 7.73
C GLY A 149 -18.03 11.19 8.34
N THR A 150 -18.06 11.64 9.59
CA THR A 150 -16.87 12.12 10.32
C THR A 150 -15.92 10.99 10.72
N GLY A 151 -16.45 9.81 11.07
CA GLY A 151 -15.67 8.66 11.51
C GLY A 151 -14.74 8.12 10.42
N PRO A 152 -15.26 7.73 9.23
CA PRO A 152 -14.40 7.25 8.14
C PRO A 152 -13.40 8.30 7.64
N LYS A 153 -13.78 9.59 7.61
CA LYS A 153 -12.85 10.68 7.27
C LYS A 153 -11.70 10.81 8.27
N ALA A 154 -12.02 10.75 9.56
CA ALA A 154 -10.99 10.78 10.60
C ALA A 154 -10.05 9.58 10.50
N ALA A 155 -10.58 8.38 10.25
CA ALA A 155 -9.77 7.17 10.04
C ALA A 155 -8.86 7.31 8.81
N ALA A 156 -9.38 7.78 7.67
CA ALA A 156 -8.59 8.02 6.46
C ALA A 156 -7.49 9.07 6.71
N GLY A 157 -7.80 10.15 7.42
CA GLY A 157 -6.83 11.18 7.79
C GLY A 157 -5.71 10.64 8.69
N LEU A 158 -6.05 9.83 9.71
CA LEU A 158 -5.07 9.19 10.57
C LEU A 158 -4.18 8.20 9.79
N LEU A 159 -4.77 7.41 8.90
CA LEU A 159 -4.01 6.48 8.05
C LEU A 159 -3.12 7.22 7.05
N ALA A 160 -3.57 8.35 6.50
CA ALA A 160 -2.75 9.22 5.67
C ALA A 160 -1.53 9.73 6.45
N LEU A 161 -1.74 10.28 7.64
CA LEU A 161 -0.65 10.77 8.51
C LEU A 161 0.31 9.65 8.92
N ALA A 162 -0.21 8.48 9.30
CA ALA A 162 0.61 7.32 9.63
C ALA A 162 1.45 6.88 8.42
N SER A 163 0.87 6.85 7.23
CA SER A 163 1.55 6.48 5.98
C SER A 163 2.67 7.47 5.64
N VAL A 164 2.45 8.77 5.83
CA VAL A 164 3.50 9.80 5.68
C VAL A 164 4.61 9.59 6.71
N GLY A 165 4.27 9.34 7.97
CA GLY A 165 5.24 9.05 9.03
C GLY A 165 6.12 7.84 8.70
N PHE A 166 5.52 6.74 8.22
CA PHE A 166 6.26 5.56 7.78
C PHE A 166 7.11 5.83 6.55
N ALA A 167 6.61 6.60 5.58
CA ALA A 167 7.36 6.99 4.40
C ALA A 167 8.63 7.76 4.77
N LEU A 168 8.51 8.75 5.65
CA LEU A 168 9.65 9.53 6.15
C LEU A 168 10.63 8.65 6.92
N TRP A 169 10.15 7.77 7.78
CA TRP A 169 10.98 6.86 8.53
C TRP A 169 11.77 5.89 7.63
N TRP A 170 11.13 5.30 6.62
CA TRP A 170 11.86 4.46 5.65
C TRP A 170 12.79 5.26 4.75
N LEU A 171 12.43 6.51 4.42
CA LEU A 171 13.28 7.38 3.63
C LEU A 171 14.58 7.71 4.39
N THR A 172 14.50 8.03 5.70
CA THR A 172 15.71 8.24 6.50
C THR A 172 16.59 7.00 6.52
N GLN A 173 16.02 5.80 6.70
CA GLN A 173 16.77 4.56 6.63
C GLN A 173 17.39 4.30 5.25
N ALA A 174 16.71 4.67 4.16
CA ALA A 174 17.26 4.54 2.81
C ALA A 174 18.46 5.47 2.61
N LEU A 175 18.35 6.72 3.09
CA LEU A 175 19.42 7.71 3.02
C LEU A 175 20.64 7.31 3.87
N ASP A 176 20.42 6.82 5.10
CA ASP A 176 21.50 6.36 5.96
C ASP A 176 22.26 5.20 5.30
N ARG A 177 21.51 4.19 4.80
CA ARG A 177 22.16 3.08 4.07
C ARG A 177 22.86 3.51 2.79
N ALA A 178 22.36 4.54 2.11
CA ALA A 178 23.02 5.09 0.93
C ALA A 178 24.33 5.83 1.26
N ARG A 179 24.39 6.48 2.44
CA ARG A 179 25.60 7.17 2.92
C ARG A 179 26.67 6.19 3.42
N ASP A 180 26.24 5.08 4.01
CA ASP A 180 27.14 4.05 4.56
C ASP A 180 27.74 3.14 3.48
N VAL A 181 27.45 3.37 2.20
CA VAL A 181 28.06 2.61 1.09
C VAL A 181 29.54 2.99 0.97
N PRO A 182 30.48 2.08 1.26
CA PRO A 182 31.89 2.37 1.09
C PRO A 182 32.18 2.62 -0.39
N THR A 183 32.77 3.77 -0.69
CA THR A 183 33.32 4.08 -2.00
C THR A 183 34.75 3.58 -2.04
N THR A 184 35.01 2.55 -2.83
CA THR A 184 36.39 2.14 -3.19
C THR A 184 36.82 2.91 -4.42
N GLU A 185 38.12 3.00 -4.69
CA GLU A 185 38.68 3.65 -5.88
C GLU A 185 38.12 3.09 -7.20
N ALA A 186 37.56 1.86 -7.16
CA ALA A 186 36.89 1.20 -8.29
C ALA A 186 35.38 1.55 -8.41
N GLY A 187 34.84 2.44 -7.58
CA GLY A 187 33.43 2.83 -7.58
C GLY A 187 32.59 2.23 -6.44
N PRO A 188 31.28 2.49 -6.40
CA PRO A 188 30.41 1.98 -5.33
C PRO A 188 30.33 0.45 -5.38
N VAL A 189 30.48 -0.20 -4.21
CA VAL A 189 30.37 -1.66 -4.09
C VAL A 189 28.95 -2.11 -4.53
N PRO A 190 28.83 -3.11 -5.42
CA PRO A 190 27.54 -3.51 -6.02
C PRO A 190 26.39 -3.84 -5.05
N GLY A 191 26.70 -4.25 -3.80
CA GLY A 191 25.69 -4.57 -2.77
C GLY A 191 25.14 -3.36 -2.01
N GLY A 192 25.81 -2.23 -1.99
CA GLY A 192 25.41 -1.08 -1.18
C GLY A 192 24.18 -0.35 -1.70
N ARG A 193 24.06 -0.19 -3.02
CA ARG A 193 22.86 0.39 -3.65
C ARG A 193 21.61 -0.47 -3.43
N GLU A 194 21.76 -1.80 -3.51
CA GLU A 194 20.63 -2.71 -3.29
C GLU A 194 20.12 -2.66 -1.84
N ALA A 195 20.99 -2.43 -0.86
CA ALA A 195 20.61 -2.29 0.54
C ALA A 195 19.74 -1.03 0.81
N ALA A 196 19.95 0.04 0.06
CA ALA A 196 19.17 1.28 0.16
C ALA A 196 17.83 1.19 -0.61
N LEU A 197 17.75 0.39 -1.68
CA LEU A 197 16.55 0.27 -2.51
C LEU A 197 15.36 -0.35 -1.76
N GLY A 198 15.59 -1.30 -0.84
CA GLY A 198 14.51 -1.91 -0.05
C GLY A 198 13.68 -0.87 0.71
N PRO A 199 14.27 -0.11 1.65
CA PRO A 199 13.53 0.92 2.38
C PRO A 199 13.04 2.06 1.48
N ALA A 200 13.72 2.39 0.39
CA ALA A 200 13.24 3.37 -0.58
C ALA A 200 11.93 2.91 -1.25
N CYS A 201 11.82 1.64 -1.62
CA CYS A 201 10.56 1.07 -2.15
C CYS A 201 9.44 1.10 -1.10
N HIS A 202 9.72 0.79 0.16
CA HIS A 202 8.72 0.89 1.23
C HIS A 202 8.25 2.34 1.44
N ALA A 203 9.18 3.30 1.42
CA ALA A 203 8.85 4.72 1.50
C ALA A 203 7.96 5.17 0.33
N ALA A 204 8.28 4.74 -0.89
CA ALA A 204 7.49 5.07 -2.09
C ALA A 204 6.07 4.48 -2.01
N MET A 205 5.92 3.23 -1.54
CA MET A 205 4.62 2.60 -1.36
C MET A 205 3.80 3.30 -0.27
N ALA A 206 4.40 3.62 0.87
CA ALA A 206 3.73 4.33 1.94
C ALA A 206 3.29 5.75 1.51
N LEU A 207 4.12 6.45 0.72
CA LEU A 207 3.76 7.75 0.16
C LEU A 207 2.59 7.64 -0.84
N GLY A 208 2.60 6.62 -1.69
CA GLY A 208 1.50 6.35 -2.61
C GLY A 208 0.20 6.05 -1.87
N MET A 209 0.24 5.29 -0.77
CA MET A 209 -0.93 5.07 0.10
C MET A 209 -1.41 6.37 0.75
N ALA A 210 -0.50 7.20 1.25
CA ALA A 210 -0.86 8.51 1.79
C ALA A 210 -1.62 9.35 0.77
N ALA A 211 -1.13 9.39 -0.48
CA ALA A 211 -1.81 10.09 -1.57
C ALA A 211 -3.22 9.52 -1.83
N MET A 212 -3.37 8.19 -1.83
CA MET A 212 -4.68 7.54 -2.00
C MET A 212 -5.64 7.90 -0.87
N PHE A 213 -5.19 7.92 0.40
CA PHE A 213 -6.04 8.30 1.53
C PHE A 213 -6.42 9.78 1.49
N VAL A 214 -5.51 10.66 1.07
CA VAL A 214 -5.82 12.09 0.89
C VAL A 214 -6.87 12.30 -0.20
N LEU A 215 -6.84 11.51 -1.27
CA LEU A 215 -7.85 11.57 -2.34
C LEU A 215 -9.24 11.06 -1.90
N LEU A 216 -9.33 10.32 -0.79
CA LEU A 216 -10.59 9.85 -0.20
C LEU A 216 -11.22 10.88 0.76
N LEU A 217 -10.46 11.88 1.23
CA LEU A 217 -10.93 12.92 2.15
C LEU A 217 -11.70 14.02 1.43
#